data_567dbf7121bfafbf21886bb5fd366357
#
_entry.id   567dbf7121bfafbf21886bb5fd366357
#
_cell.length_a   1.000
_cell.length_b   1.000
_cell.length_c   1.000
_cell.angle_alpha   90.00
_cell.angle_beta   90.00
_cell.angle_gamma   90.00
#
_symmetry.space_group_name_H-M   'P 1'
#
loop_
_entity.id
_entity.type
_entity.pdbx_description
1 polymer ?
#
loop_
_entity_poly.entity_id
_entity_poly.type
_entity_poly.pdbx_seq_one_letter_code
_entity_poly.pdbx_strand_id
1 'polypeptide(L)'
;MSDSATTIASLTLESLYGSHHDWLKSWLTRKLQSAFDADDIAQDTFLRVMGNNTLSTIRDPRSFLCTIAKRVMADLFRRNSLEKAYLEMLALMPERLAPSPEEHESQLETLQLIDRMLDGLKGKTREAFLLSQLDGLTYSEIALKLGVSVSSVKKYVAKAIEHCLLFRLEHGL
;
A
#
# COMPACT_ATOMS: atom_id res chain seq x y z
N MET A 1 54.60 3.71 -5.11
CA MET A 1 53.63 3.48 -4.01
C MET A 1 52.41 4.31 -4.34
N SER A 2 51.45 3.69 -5.02
CA SER A 2 50.26 4.38 -5.54
C SER A 2 49.10 4.00 -4.64
N ASP A 3 48.66 4.94 -3.83
CA ASP A 3 47.48 4.85 -3.00
C ASP A 3 46.23 4.96 -3.90
N SER A 4 45.69 3.84 -4.25
CA SER A 4 44.37 3.78 -4.89
C SER A 4 43.30 3.78 -3.78
N ALA A 5 43.06 4.96 -3.23
CA ALA A 5 41.89 5.19 -2.41
C ALA A 5 40.64 5.07 -3.32
N THR A 6 40.02 3.88 -3.36
CA THR A 6 38.72 3.68 -3.93
C THR A 6 37.72 4.50 -3.11
N THR A 7 37.44 5.71 -3.57
CA THR A 7 36.36 6.54 -3.05
C THR A 7 35.07 5.75 -3.27
N ILE A 8 34.55 5.15 -2.22
CA ILE A 8 33.18 4.61 -2.21
C ILE A 8 32.28 5.82 -2.37
N ALA A 9 31.89 6.13 -3.61
CA ALA A 9 30.93 7.19 -3.90
C ALA A 9 29.65 6.83 -3.15
N SER A 10 29.31 7.62 -2.13
CA SER A 10 28.05 7.46 -1.41
C SER A 10 26.91 7.60 -2.42
N LEU A 11 26.05 6.60 -2.50
CA LEU A 11 24.89 6.61 -3.40
C LEU A 11 24.00 7.79 -3.00
N THR A 12 23.95 8.81 -3.86
CA THR A 12 23.05 9.95 -3.67
C THR A 12 21.75 9.70 -4.43
N LEU A 13 20.65 10.34 -4.02
CA LEU A 13 19.38 10.25 -4.72
C LEU A 13 19.51 10.69 -6.19
N GLU A 14 20.26 11.77 -6.44
CA GLU A 14 20.49 12.29 -7.78
C GLU A 14 21.22 11.27 -8.66
N SER A 15 22.28 10.63 -8.14
CA SER A 15 23.00 9.59 -8.86
C SER A 15 22.16 8.35 -9.10
N LEU A 16 21.31 7.97 -8.12
CA LEU A 16 20.38 6.85 -8.24
C LEU A 16 19.33 7.14 -9.33
N TYR A 17 18.73 8.32 -9.31
CA TYR A 17 17.74 8.76 -10.30
C TYR A 17 18.36 8.80 -11.70
N GLY A 18 19.44 9.54 -11.91
CA GLY A 18 20.07 9.70 -13.21
C GLY A 18 20.54 8.39 -13.83
N SER A 19 21.00 7.43 -13.00
CA SER A 19 21.52 6.14 -13.49
C SER A 19 20.45 5.07 -13.70
N HIS A 20 19.30 5.19 -13.04
CA HIS A 20 18.32 4.08 -13.00
C HIS A 20 16.90 4.44 -13.42
N HIS A 21 16.56 5.73 -13.60
CA HIS A 21 15.21 6.16 -13.96
C HIS A 21 14.73 5.51 -15.27
N ASP A 22 15.49 5.66 -16.35
CA ASP A 22 15.10 5.15 -17.67
C ASP A 22 15.04 3.62 -17.71
N TRP A 23 15.95 2.97 -16.99
CA TRP A 23 15.93 1.53 -16.84
C TRP A 23 14.68 1.07 -16.07
N LEU A 24 14.34 1.73 -14.95
CA LEU A 24 13.17 1.40 -14.14
C LEU A 24 11.88 1.61 -14.96
N LYS A 25 11.75 2.74 -15.65
CA LYS A 25 10.63 3.03 -16.53
C LYS A 25 10.46 1.96 -17.61
N SER A 26 11.55 1.57 -18.30
CA SER A 26 11.53 0.53 -19.31
C SER A 26 11.14 -0.84 -18.75
N TRP A 27 11.59 -1.17 -17.54
CA TRP A 27 11.23 -2.39 -16.84
C TRP A 27 9.74 -2.40 -16.46
N LEU A 28 9.21 -1.27 -15.95
CA LEU A 28 7.79 -1.10 -15.60
C LEU A 28 6.90 -1.16 -16.85
N THR A 29 7.27 -0.49 -17.94
CA THR A 29 6.49 -0.52 -19.20
C THR A 29 6.30 -1.94 -19.70
N ARG A 30 7.36 -2.76 -19.65
CA ARG A 30 7.26 -4.18 -20.02
C ARG A 30 6.37 -5.01 -19.08
N LYS A 31 6.26 -4.62 -17.81
CA LYS A 31 5.43 -5.31 -16.81
C LYS A 31 3.96 -4.91 -16.90
N LEU A 32 3.68 -3.63 -17.13
CA LEU A 32 2.35 -3.04 -17.10
C LEU A 32 1.68 -2.99 -18.47
N GLN A 33 2.48 -3.09 -19.54
CA GLN A 33 2.03 -2.86 -20.93
C GLN A 33 1.38 -1.47 -21.13
N SER A 34 1.69 -0.52 -20.23
CA SER A 34 1.23 0.86 -20.23
C SER A 34 2.41 1.78 -19.91
N ALA A 35 2.73 2.67 -20.83
CA ALA A 35 3.82 3.64 -20.65
C ALA A 35 3.42 4.74 -19.66
N PHE A 36 2.14 5.08 -19.61
CA PHE A 36 1.60 6.10 -18.70
C PHE A 36 1.70 5.63 -17.24
N ASP A 37 1.17 4.44 -16.93
CA ASP A 37 1.25 3.88 -15.57
C ASP A 37 2.70 3.61 -15.16
N ALA A 38 3.57 3.27 -16.11
CA ALA A 38 4.99 3.06 -15.84
C ALA A 38 5.70 4.34 -15.41
N ASP A 39 5.34 5.49 -15.98
CA ASP A 39 5.87 6.80 -15.60
C ASP A 39 5.45 7.16 -14.18
N ASP A 40 4.18 7.06 -13.88
CA ASP A 40 3.62 7.38 -12.56
C ASP A 40 4.24 6.49 -11.48
N ILE A 41 4.33 5.19 -11.72
CA ILE A 41 4.95 4.24 -10.77
C ILE A 41 6.45 4.50 -10.62
N ALA A 42 7.16 4.89 -11.69
CA ALA A 42 8.57 5.23 -11.58
C ALA A 42 8.75 6.47 -10.70
N GLN A 43 7.98 7.54 -10.91
CA GLN A 43 8.00 8.74 -10.08
C GLN A 43 7.68 8.42 -8.61
N ASP A 44 6.58 7.72 -8.33
CA ASP A 44 6.20 7.30 -6.98
C ASP A 44 7.28 6.45 -6.30
N THR A 45 7.94 5.58 -7.06
CA THR A 45 9.05 4.77 -6.56
C THR A 45 10.19 5.66 -6.05
N PHE A 46 10.61 6.65 -6.83
CA PHE A 46 11.67 7.57 -6.43
C PHE A 46 11.24 8.49 -5.29
N LEU A 47 10.00 8.96 -5.25
CA LEU A 47 9.45 9.72 -4.12
C LEU A 47 9.51 8.92 -2.81
N ARG A 48 9.15 7.63 -2.85
CA ARG A 48 9.28 6.75 -1.66
C ARG A 48 10.73 6.50 -1.25
N VAL A 49 11.65 6.46 -2.21
CA VAL A 49 13.09 6.37 -1.95
C VAL A 49 13.60 7.63 -1.25
N MET A 50 13.12 8.82 -1.65
CA MET A 50 13.48 10.10 -1.00
C MET A 50 13.11 10.13 0.48
N GLY A 51 11.98 9.54 0.86
CA GLY A 51 11.55 9.43 2.26
C GLY A 51 12.35 8.42 3.10
N ASN A 52 13.29 7.70 2.50
CA ASN A 52 14.03 6.62 3.15
C ASN A 52 15.49 7.00 3.36
N ASN A 53 15.91 7.23 4.61
CA ASN A 53 17.29 7.61 4.97
C ASN A 53 18.33 6.47 4.81
N THR A 54 18.05 5.43 4.02
CA THR A 54 18.89 4.23 3.92
C THR A 54 19.70 4.14 2.62
N LEU A 55 19.80 5.23 1.86
CA LEU A 55 20.49 5.26 0.55
C LEU A 55 21.94 4.76 0.62
N SER A 56 22.67 5.11 1.70
CA SER A 56 24.07 4.74 1.89
C SER A 56 24.30 3.24 2.12
N THR A 57 23.25 2.47 2.46
CA THR A 57 23.35 1.04 2.75
C THR A 57 22.94 0.15 1.57
N ILE A 58 22.50 0.73 0.46
CA ILE A 58 22.02 0.00 -0.70
C ILE A 58 23.21 -0.59 -1.47
N ARG A 59 23.30 -1.92 -1.47
CA ARG A 59 24.32 -2.67 -2.21
C ARG A 59 23.93 -2.94 -3.67
N ASP A 60 22.64 -3.19 -3.93
CA ASP A 60 22.09 -3.42 -5.26
C ASP A 60 20.93 -2.45 -5.52
N PRO A 61 21.18 -1.31 -6.17
CA PRO A 61 20.17 -0.31 -6.47
C PRO A 61 19.00 -0.82 -7.31
N ARG A 62 19.25 -1.74 -8.26
CA ARG A 62 18.19 -2.27 -9.13
C ARG A 62 17.23 -3.15 -8.37
N SER A 63 17.71 -4.09 -7.57
CA SER A 63 16.87 -4.95 -6.72
C SER A 63 16.10 -4.13 -5.69
N PHE A 64 16.71 -3.10 -5.13
CA PHE A 64 16.07 -2.18 -4.19
C PHE A 64 14.92 -1.43 -4.86
N LEU A 65 15.16 -0.79 -6.02
CA LEU A 65 14.13 -0.09 -6.79
C LEU A 65 13.00 -1.02 -7.24
N CYS A 66 13.33 -2.23 -7.72
CA CYS A 66 12.32 -3.23 -8.06
C CYS A 66 11.43 -3.60 -6.88
N THR A 67 11.99 -3.70 -5.68
CA THR A 67 11.22 -4.05 -4.47
C THR A 67 10.24 -2.96 -4.12
N ILE A 68 10.64 -1.69 -4.20
CA ILE A 68 9.76 -0.55 -3.95
C ILE A 68 8.72 -0.44 -5.06
N ALA A 69 9.13 -0.51 -6.33
CA ALA A 69 8.23 -0.43 -7.48
C ALA A 69 7.14 -1.51 -7.46
N LYS A 70 7.47 -2.75 -7.07
CA LYS A 70 6.46 -3.82 -6.91
C LYS A 70 5.40 -3.47 -5.86
N ARG A 71 5.79 -2.79 -4.77
CA ARG A 71 4.83 -2.33 -3.75
C ARG A 71 3.95 -1.21 -4.29
N VAL A 72 4.55 -0.25 -5.01
CA VAL A 72 3.79 0.84 -5.67
C VAL A 72 2.80 0.28 -6.67
N MET A 73 3.22 -0.69 -7.52
CA MET A 73 2.33 -1.39 -8.44
C MET A 73 1.17 -2.08 -7.72
N ALA A 74 1.45 -2.82 -6.66
CA ALA A 74 0.41 -3.52 -5.88
C ALA A 74 -0.60 -2.52 -5.29
N ASP A 75 -0.13 -1.38 -4.79
CA ASP A 75 -0.98 -0.30 -4.28
C ASP A 75 -1.87 0.27 -5.40
N LEU A 76 -1.31 0.53 -6.58
CA LEU A 76 -2.07 1.05 -7.74
C LEU A 76 -3.17 0.06 -8.17
N PHE A 77 -2.82 -1.22 -8.36
CA PHE A 77 -3.80 -2.23 -8.75
C PHE A 77 -4.92 -2.39 -7.72
N ARG A 78 -4.59 -2.32 -6.44
CA ARG A 78 -5.58 -2.39 -5.37
C ARG A 78 -6.53 -1.19 -5.41
N ARG A 79 -6.00 0.03 -5.58
CA ARG A 79 -6.81 1.25 -5.72
C ARG A 79 -7.75 1.19 -6.92
N ASN A 80 -7.25 0.77 -8.08
CA ASN A 80 -8.04 0.63 -9.30
C ASN A 80 -9.13 -0.44 -9.14
N SER A 81 -8.83 -1.54 -8.44
CA SER A 81 -9.83 -2.59 -8.15
C SER A 81 -10.91 -2.09 -7.21
N LEU A 82 -10.56 -1.29 -6.20
CA LEU A 82 -11.51 -0.69 -5.26
C LEU A 82 -12.43 0.31 -5.98
N GLU A 83 -11.86 1.19 -6.80
CA GLU A 83 -12.60 2.15 -7.60
C GLU A 83 -13.57 1.45 -8.56
N LYS A 84 -13.11 0.43 -9.26
CA LYS A 84 -13.95 -0.37 -10.14
C LYS A 84 -15.12 -1.01 -9.40
N ALA A 85 -14.87 -1.66 -8.27
CA ALA A 85 -15.91 -2.28 -7.44
C ALA A 85 -16.92 -1.24 -6.93
N TYR A 86 -16.45 -0.06 -6.57
CA TYR A 86 -17.30 1.04 -6.14
C TYR A 86 -18.22 1.53 -7.28
N LEU A 87 -17.67 1.73 -8.48
CA LEU A 87 -18.46 2.13 -9.66
C LEU A 87 -19.49 1.07 -10.06
N GLU A 88 -19.12 -0.21 -9.99
CA GLU A 88 -20.04 -1.33 -10.24
C GLU A 88 -21.20 -1.32 -9.22
N MET A 89 -20.91 -1.03 -7.96
CA MET A 89 -21.95 -0.89 -6.92
C MET A 89 -22.87 0.30 -7.21
N LEU A 90 -22.32 1.45 -7.58
CA LEU A 90 -23.10 2.64 -7.93
C LEU A 90 -24.03 2.40 -9.12
N ALA A 91 -23.58 1.65 -10.12
CA ALA A 91 -24.38 1.31 -11.30
C ALA A 91 -25.63 0.47 -10.97
N LEU A 92 -25.63 -0.21 -9.83
CA LEU A 92 -26.78 -0.99 -9.33
C LEU A 92 -27.74 -0.16 -8.47
N MET A 93 -27.36 1.07 -8.08
CA MET A 93 -28.18 1.93 -7.22
C MET A 93 -29.26 2.63 -8.04
N PRO A 94 -30.48 2.80 -7.48
CA PRO A 94 -31.48 3.66 -8.09
C PRO A 94 -30.94 5.10 -8.25
N GLU A 95 -31.22 5.75 -9.37
CA GLU A 95 -30.73 7.09 -9.70
C GLU A 95 -30.98 8.14 -8.59
N ARG A 96 -32.13 8.05 -7.91
CA ARG A 96 -32.50 8.90 -6.77
C ARG A 96 -31.58 8.78 -5.54
N LEU A 97 -30.78 7.70 -5.46
CA LEU A 97 -29.86 7.42 -4.34
C LEU A 97 -28.38 7.58 -4.79
N ALA A 98 -28.16 7.87 -6.06
CA ALA A 98 -26.81 8.08 -6.57
C ALA A 98 -26.20 9.35 -5.91
N PRO A 99 -24.97 9.26 -5.42
CA PRO A 99 -24.29 10.42 -4.83
C PRO A 99 -24.02 11.50 -5.88
N SER A 100 -23.92 12.75 -5.44
CA SER A 100 -23.42 13.84 -6.28
C SER A 100 -21.95 13.60 -6.66
N PRO A 101 -21.41 14.26 -7.70
CA PRO A 101 -20.00 14.13 -8.06
C PRO A 101 -19.03 14.39 -6.90
N GLU A 102 -19.31 15.40 -6.07
CA GLU A 102 -18.48 15.73 -4.90
C GLU A 102 -18.57 14.67 -3.81
N GLU A 103 -19.78 14.12 -3.57
CA GLU A 103 -19.97 13.01 -2.63
C GLU A 103 -19.30 11.75 -3.14
N HIS A 104 -19.33 11.49 -4.44
CA HIS A 104 -18.65 10.36 -5.07
C HIS A 104 -17.14 10.42 -4.81
N GLU A 105 -16.49 11.55 -5.06
CA GLU A 105 -15.05 11.74 -4.82
C GLU A 105 -14.71 11.54 -3.34
N SER A 106 -15.46 12.17 -2.44
CA SER A 106 -15.27 12.06 -0.99
C SER A 106 -15.45 10.62 -0.48
N GLN A 107 -16.44 9.89 -1.00
CA GLN A 107 -16.67 8.49 -0.64
C GLN A 107 -15.52 7.59 -1.12
N LEU A 108 -15.04 7.81 -2.34
CA LEU A 108 -13.92 7.05 -2.90
C LEU A 108 -12.62 7.29 -2.12
N GLU A 109 -12.33 8.53 -1.77
CA GLU A 109 -11.18 8.89 -0.91
C GLU A 109 -11.27 8.19 0.46
N THR A 110 -12.46 8.20 1.07
CA THR A 110 -12.71 7.52 2.34
C THR A 110 -12.47 6.02 2.23
N LEU A 111 -12.98 5.38 1.18
CA LEU A 111 -12.77 3.95 0.93
C LEU A 111 -11.29 3.61 0.72
N GLN A 112 -10.55 4.43 -0.02
CA GLN A 112 -9.11 4.26 -0.22
C GLN A 112 -8.33 4.42 1.09
N LEU A 113 -8.78 5.31 1.97
CA LEU A 113 -8.18 5.53 3.28
C LEU A 113 -8.40 4.33 4.21
N ILE A 114 -9.63 3.80 4.24
CA ILE A 114 -9.97 2.58 4.99
C ILE A 114 -9.16 1.39 4.46
N ASP A 115 -9.04 1.24 3.15
CA ASP A 115 -8.26 0.17 2.54
C ASP A 115 -6.79 0.24 2.96
N ARG A 116 -6.16 1.42 2.96
CA ARG A 116 -4.79 1.62 3.46
C ARG A 116 -4.65 1.29 4.94
N MET A 117 -5.63 1.69 5.77
CA MET A 117 -5.66 1.36 7.18
C MET A 117 -5.70 -0.16 7.39
N LEU A 118 -6.55 -0.86 6.65
CA LEU A 118 -6.71 -2.31 6.74
C LEU A 118 -5.49 -3.08 6.19
N ASP A 119 -4.76 -2.51 5.23
CA ASP A 119 -3.55 -3.10 4.66
C ASP A 119 -2.39 -3.17 5.66
N GLY A 120 -2.35 -2.26 6.63
CA GLY A 120 -1.42 -2.32 7.76
C GLY A 120 -1.67 -3.52 8.69
N LEU A 121 -2.87 -4.10 8.67
CA LEU A 121 -3.21 -5.31 9.40
C LEU A 121 -2.82 -6.57 8.60
N LYS A 122 -2.17 -7.53 9.21
CA LYS A 122 -1.67 -8.73 8.53
C LYS A 122 -2.26 -10.03 9.10
N GLY A 123 -2.41 -11.02 8.24
CA GLY A 123 -2.77 -12.39 8.62
C GLY A 123 -4.02 -12.48 9.47
N LYS A 124 -3.99 -13.31 10.51
CA LYS A 124 -5.14 -13.56 11.40
C LYS A 124 -5.62 -12.32 12.17
N THR A 125 -4.78 -11.29 12.34
CA THR A 125 -5.20 -10.02 12.95
C THR A 125 -6.22 -9.29 12.07
N ARG A 126 -5.94 -9.15 10.76
CA ARG A 126 -6.85 -8.56 9.79
C ARG A 126 -8.14 -9.37 9.69
N GLU A 127 -8.01 -10.69 9.56
CA GLU A 127 -9.14 -11.60 9.39
C GLU A 127 -10.07 -11.58 10.62
N ALA A 128 -9.51 -11.69 11.83
CA ALA A 128 -10.28 -11.61 13.06
C ALA A 128 -11.02 -10.26 13.22
N PHE A 129 -10.36 -9.17 12.84
CA PHE A 129 -10.96 -7.84 12.89
C PHE A 129 -12.12 -7.70 11.90
N LEU A 130 -11.95 -8.11 10.65
CA LEU A 130 -13.02 -8.06 9.64
C LEU A 130 -14.20 -8.92 10.02
N LEU A 131 -13.98 -10.16 10.48
CA LEU A 131 -15.03 -11.05 10.95
C LEU A 131 -15.82 -10.47 12.13
N SER A 132 -15.13 -9.74 13.02
CA SER A 132 -15.78 -9.09 14.16
C SER A 132 -16.57 -7.85 13.75
N GLN A 133 -16.04 -7.00 12.86
CA GLN A 133 -16.61 -5.69 12.55
C GLN A 133 -17.62 -5.72 11.39
N LEU A 134 -17.40 -6.56 10.39
CA LEU A 134 -18.27 -6.64 9.22
C LEU A 134 -19.29 -7.78 9.32
N ASP A 135 -18.83 -8.95 9.74
CA ASP A 135 -19.70 -10.14 9.83
C ASP A 135 -20.41 -10.24 11.20
N GLY A 136 -20.02 -9.41 12.17
CA GLY A 136 -20.62 -9.38 13.49
C GLY A 136 -20.43 -10.66 14.32
N LEU A 137 -19.44 -11.49 13.96
CA LEU A 137 -19.19 -12.76 14.65
C LEU A 137 -18.67 -12.55 16.07
N THR A 138 -19.11 -13.41 16.99
CA THR A 138 -18.56 -13.48 18.33
C THR A 138 -17.14 -14.01 18.34
N TYR A 139 -16.37 -13.68 19.37
CA TYR A 139 -14.99 -14.15 19.51
C TYR A 139 -14.86 -15.68 19.54
N SER A 140 -15.89 -16.37 20.03
CA SER A 140 -15.95 -17.84 20.02
C SER A 140 -16.11 -18.40 18.61
N GLU A 141 -16.99 -17.81 17.79
CA GLU A 141 -17.19 -18.19 16.39
C GLU A 141 -15.93 -17.88 15.55
N ILE A 142 -15.31 -16.72 15.78
CA ILE A 142 -14.05 -16.35 15.12
C ILE A 142 -12.92 -17.34 15.49
N ALA A 143 -12.85 -17.73 16.76
CA ALA A 143 -11.86 -18.69 17.23
C ALA A 143 -12.00 -20.04 16.52
N LEU A 144 -13.22 -20.54 16.37
CA LEU A 144 -13.53 -21.77 15.63
C LEU A 144 -13.15 -21.63 14.15
N LYS A 145 -13.55 -20.52 13.51
CA LYS A 145 -13.30 -20.26 12.08
C LYS A 145 -11.81 -20.15 11.75
N LEU A 146 -11.03 -19.50 12.63
CA LEU A 146 -9.58 -19.27 12.42
C LEU A 146 -8.70 -20.40 12.98
N GLY A 147 -9.27 -21.39 13.67
CA GLY A 147 -8.52 -22.46 14.31
C GLY A 147 -7.57 -21.95 15.40
N VAL A 148 -8.03 -21.04 16.25
CA VAL A 148 -7.25 -20.43 17.33
C VAL A 148 -8.04 -20.37 18.63
N SER A 149 -7.40 -20.03 19.76
CA SER A 149 -8.10 -19.81 21.01
C SER A 149 -8.86 -18.48 21.05
N VAL A 150 -9.93 -18.39 21.83
CA VAL A 150 -10.66 -17.12 22.08
C VAL A 150 -9.73 -16.04 22.63
N SER A 151 -8.77 -16.41 23.47
CA SER A 151 -7.75 -15.47 23.98
C SER A 151 -6.90 -14.88 22.85
N SER A 152 -6.55 -15.69 21.84
CA SER A 152 -5.83 -15.21 20.65
C SER A 152 -6.67 -14.23 19.84
N VAL A 153 -7.97 -14.53 19.64
CA VAL A 153 -8.89 -13.61 18.96
C VAL A 153 -8.97 -12.26 19.66
N LYS A 154 -9.11 -12.26 21.01
CA LYS A 154 -9.11 -11.01 21.78
C LYS A 154 -7.84 -10.18 21.54
N LYS A 155 -6.67 -10.82 21.50
CA LYS A 155 -5.39 -10.15 21.21
C LYS A 155 -5.34 -9.60 19.77
N TYR A 156 -5.83 -10.36 18.78
CA TYR A 156 -5.84 -9.93 17.38
C TYR A 156 -6.76 -8.71 17.20
N VAL A 157 -7.98 -8.77 17.73
CA VAL A 157 -8.92 -7.65 17.61
C VAL A 157 -8.40 -6.41 18.37
N ALA A 158 -7.86 -6.56 19.58
CA ALA A 158 -7.27 -5.46 20.32
C ALA A 158 -6.11 -4.79 19.56
N LYS A 159 -5.20 -5.60 18.98
CA LYS A 159 -4.09 -5.10 18.15
C LYS A 159 -4.59 -4.38 16.89
N ALA A 160 -5.66 -4.88 16.28
CA ALA A 160 -6.25 -4.23 15.12
C ALA A 160 -6.87 -2.88 15.46
N ILE A 161 -7.60 -2.79 16.59
CA ILE A 161 -8.18 -1.54 17.08
C ILE A 161 -7.08 -0.52 17.41
N GLU A 162 -6.02 -0.93 18.09
CA GLU A 162 -4.85 -0.08 18.36
C GLU A 162 -4.25 0.48 17.07
N HIS A 163 -4.04 -0.37 16.07
CA HIS A 163 -3.53 0.04 14.76
C HIS A 163 -4.47 1.06 14.07
N CYS A 164 -5.78 0.82 14.09
CA CYS A 164 -6.75 1.73 13.50
C CYS A 164 -6.77 3.10 14.21
N LEU A 165 -6.63 3.12 15.53
CA LEU A 165 -6.57 4.36 16.31
C LEU A 165 -5.29 5.15 16.01
N LEU A 166 -4.14 4.49 15.93
CA LEU A 166 -2.87 5.12 15.56
C LEU A 166 -2.94 5.69 14.14
N PHE A 167 -3.46 4.91 13.19
CA PHE A 167 -3.66 5.36 11.81
C PHE A 167 -4.53 6.62 11.74
N ARG A 168 -5.63 6.69 12.50
CA ARG A 168 -6.48 7.88 12.58
C ARG A 168 -5.73 9.11 13.09
N LEU A 169 -4.94 8.96 14.15
CA LEU A 169 -4.15 10.05 14.73
C LEU A 169 -3.10 10.57 13.73
N GLU A 170 -2.46 9.68 12.98
CA GLU A 170 -1.45 10.04 11.97
C GLU A 170 -2.04 10.76 10.76
N HIS A 171 -3.30 10.48 10.40
CA HIS A 171 -3.96 11.03 9.22
C HIS A 171 -5.01 12.09 9.51
N GLY A 172 -5.17 12.49 10.78
CA GLY A 172 -6.06 13.56 11.19
C GLY A 172 -7.56 13.26 11.01
N LEU A 173 -7.96 11.97 11.21
CA LEU A 173 -9.34 11.48 11.02
C LEU A 173 -10.14 11.44 12.31
#